data_a5376bf8da257f45a67fbf4b11fac40d
#
_entry.id   a5376bf8da257f45a67fbf4b11fac40d
#
_cell.length_a   1.000
_cell.length_b   1.000
_cell.length_c   1.000
_cell.angle_alpha   90.00
_cell.angle_beta   90.00
_cell.angle_gamma   90.00
#
_symmetry.space_group_name_H-M   'P 1'
#
loop_
_entity.id
_entity.type
_entity.pdbx_description
1 polymer ?
#
loop_
_entity_poly.entity_id
_entity_poly.type
_entity_poly.pdbx_seq_one_letter_code
_entity_poly.pdbx_strand_id
1 'polypeptide(L)'
;MSGSVEFRLRTTRKLERRDITEEVAKAAAKLGVASGALLVSLPHTTAAVTVGEAWDADVTSDIERALAAWVPGVRFDHAEGNSPAHFLSEAIGVSCLVPLEKGKLVLGRWQGVFLIELDGPRERHVQVRALKTEN
;
A
#
# COMPACT_ATOMS: atom_id res chain seq x y z
N MET A 1 6.99 23.97 5.84
CA MET A 1 6.17 22.85 6.32
C MET A 1 6.12 21.75 5.27
N SER A 2 6.40 20.55 5.68
CA SER A 2 6.36 19.42 4.77
C SER A 2 4.93 19.05 4.40
N GLY A 3 4.64 18.83 3.10
CA GLY A 3 3.38 18.29 2.63
C GLY A 3 3.29 16.77 2.73
N SER A 4 4.04 16.16 3.65
CA SER A 4 4.06 14.71 3.79
C SER A 4 4.08 14.29 5.26
N VAL A 5 3.50 13.12 5.50
CA VAL A 5 3.53 12.42 6.80
C VAL A 5 4.02 11.00 6.54
N GLU A 6 4.91 10.50 7.38
CA GLU A 6 5.37 9.11 7.30
C GLU A 6 4.86 8.36 8.52
N PHE A 7 4.42 7.13 8.33
CA PHE A 7 4.19 6.21 9.43
C PHE A 7 4.89 4.88 9.16
N ARG A 8 5.13 4.14 10.23
CA ARG A 8 5.82 2.86 10.19
C ARG A 8 4.90 1.78 10.70
N LEU A 9 5.07 0.57 10.16
CA LEU A 9 4.41 -0.60 10.69
C LEU A 9 5.33 -1.81 10.53
N ARG A 10 5.14 -2.80 11.38
CA ARG A 10 5.87 -4.05 11.28
C ARG A 10 4.93 -5.11 10.75
N THR A 11 5.31 -5.72 9.64
CA THR A 11 4.57 -6.85 9.09
C THR A 11 4.90 -8.12 9.87
N THR A 12 4.02 -9.10 9.82
CA THR A 12 4.10 -10.30 10.68
C THR A 12 4.32 -11.58 9.91
N ARG A 13 4.12 -11.55 8.59
CA ARG A 13 4.24 -12.74 7.74
C ARG A 13 5.05 -12.41 6.48
N LYS A 14 5.54 -13.45 5.81
CA LYS A 14 6.28 -13.28 4.55
C LYS A 14 5.40 -12.61 3.50
N LEU A 15 4.17 -13.06 3.32
CA LEU A 15 3.19 -12.47 2.43
C LEU A 15 2.00 -12.04 3.28
N GLU A 16 1.68 -10.75 3.23
CA GLU A 16 0.61 -10.21 4.08
C GLU A 16 -0.07 -9.03 3.38
N ARG A 17 -1.38 -9.12 3.25
CA ARG A 17 -2.19 -8.01 2.76
C ARG A 17 -2.78 -7.27 3.95
N ARG A 18 -2.18 -6.13 4.29
CA ARG A 18 -2.51 -5.36 5.49
C ARG A 18 -3.36 -4.14 5.15
N ASP A 19 -4.53 -4.03 5.75
CA ASP A 19 -5.37 -2.82 5.64
C ASP A 19 -4.70 -1.68 6.42
N ILE A 20 -4.38 -0.58 5.75
CA ILE A 20 -3.77 0.61 6.33
C ILE A 20 -4.65 1.84 6.17
N THR A 21 -5.94 1.63 5.91
CA THR A 21 -6.89 2.74 5.67
C THR A 21 -6.93 3.72 6.83
N GLU A 22 -6.99 3.24 8.08
CA GLU A 22 -7.03 4.11 9.25
C GLU A 22 -5.77 4.95 9.38
N GLU A 23 -4.60 4.35 9.19
CA GLU A 23 -3.32 5.05 9.29
C GLU A 23 -3.20 6.12 8.20
N VAL A 24 -3.67 5.81 6.98
CA VAL A 24 -3.69 6.79 5.89
C VAL A 24 -4.68 7.92 6.19
N ALA A 25 -5.84 7.61 6.75
CA ALA A 25 -6.82 8.62 7.16
C ALA A 25 -6.27 9.54 8.24
N LYS A 26 -5.54 9.00 9.21
CA LYS A 26 -4.88 9.81 10.26
C LYS A 26 -3.80 10.71 9.67
N ALA A 27 -3.04 10.22 8.71
CA ALA A 27 -2.04 11.02 8.01
C ALA A 27 -2.71 12.16 7.23
N ALA A 28 -3.83 11.89 6.58
CA ALA A 28 -4.60 12.92 5.87
C ALA A 28 -5.05 14.03 6.82
N ALA A 29 -5.53 13.66 8.00
CA ALA A 29 -5.97 14.63 9.01
C ALA A 29 -4.80 15.52 9.45
N LYS A 30 -3.61 14.94 9.63
CA LYS A 30 -2.41 15.72 10.01
C LYS A 30 -1.97 16.68 8.91
N LEU A 31 -2.14 16.31 7.64
CA LEU A 31 -1.78 17.16 6.52
C LEU A 31 -2.70 18.35 6.36
N GLY A 32 -3.96 18.25 6.81
CA GLY A 32 -4.90 19.37 6.84
C GLY A 32 -5.35 19.87 5.47
N VAL A 33 -5.17 19.09 4.41
CA VAL A 33 -5.61 19.46 3.07
C VAL A 33 -7.05 19.00 2.88
N ALA A 34 -7.91 19.93 2.46
CA ALA A 34 -9.34 19.63 2.35
C ALA A 34 -9.69 18.90 1.05
N SER A 35 -9.06 19.25 -0.06
CA SER A 35 -9.43 18.75 -1.38
C SER A 35 -8.21 18.46 -2.23
N GLY A 36 -8.25 17.39 -2.98
CA GLY A 36 -7.19 16.96 -3.87
C GLY A 36 -7.05 15.46 -3.89
N ALA A 37 -5.84 14.97 -3.71
CA ALA A 37 -5.54 13.55 -3.60
C ALA A 37 -4.41 13.33 -2.63
N LEU A 38 -4.36 12.14 -2.08
CA LEU A 38 -3.20 11.66 -1.33
C LEU A 38 -2.38 10.76 -2.24
N LEU A 39 -1.08 11.01 -2.27
CA LEU A 39 -0.13 10.07 -2.85
C LEU A 39 0.40 9.22 -1.70
N VAL A 40 0.03 7.94 -1.70
CA VAL A 40 0.52 6.96 -0.73
C VAL A 40 1.64 6.19 -1.41
N SER A 41 2.84 6.21 -0.82
CA SER A 41 4.00 5.60 -1.46
C SER A 41 4.90 4.87 -0.47
N LEU A 42 5.62 3.89 -0.98
CA LEU A 42 6.55 3.07 -0.20
C LEU A 42 7.97 3.24 -0.74
N PRO A 43 8.97 3.50 0.13
CA PRO A 43 10.37 3.52 -0.28
C PRO A 43 10.98 2.11 -0.24
N HIS A 44 10.29 1.12 -0.79
CA HIS A 44 10.67 -0.28 -0.73
C HIS A 44 10.58 -0.95 -2.09
N THR A 45 11.29 -2.05 -2.27
CA THR A 45 11.33 -2.82 -3.51
C THR A 45 10.74 -4.23 -3.37
N THR A 46 10.27 -4.60 -2.17
CA THR A 46 9.69 -5.91 -1.88
C THR A 46 8.34 -5.80 -1.16
N ALA A 47 7.66 -4.69 -1.37
CA ALA A 47 6.31 -4.45 -0.89
C ALA A 47 5.56 -3.63 -1.94
N ALA A 48 4.26 -3.52 -1.79
CA ALA A 48 3.42 -2.76 -2.71
C ALA A 48 2.29 -2.07 -1.93
N VAL A 49 1.63 -1.11 -2.57
CA VAL A 49 0.47 -0.44 -2.00
C VAL A 49 -0.61 -0.30 -3.06
N THR A 50 -1.86 -0.56 -2.69
CA THR A 50 -2.97 -0.50 -3.63
C THR A 50 -4.29 -0.24 -2.90
N VAL A 51 -5.31 0.08 -3.66
CA VAL A 51 -6.68 0.18 -3.17
C VAL A 51 -7.39 -1.11 -3.57
N GLY A 52 -8.10 -1.71 -2.65
CA GLY A 52 -8.79 -2.96 -2.91
C GLY A 52 -9.95 -3.19 -1.96
N GLU A 53 -10.52 -4.37 -2.02
CA GLU A 53 -11.67 -4.75 -1.22
C GLU A 53 -11.27 -4.94 0.25
N ALA A 54 -12.02 -4.29 1.16
CA ALA A 54 -11.68 -4.22 2.58
C ALA A 54 -12.78 -4.77 3.50
N TRP A 55 -13.84 -5.33 2.93
CA TRP A 55 -15.00 -5.75 3.71
C TRP A 55 -14.91 -7.20 4.20
N ASP A 56 -14.47 -8.10 3.32
CA ASP A 56 -14.50 -9.54 3.58
C ASP A 56 -13.07 -10.07 3.78
N ALA A 57 -12.81 -10.62 4.97
CA ALA A 57 -11.50 -11.18 5.31
C ALA A 57 -11.10 -12.34 4.36
N ASP A 58 -12.07 -13.06 3.81
CA ASP A 58 -11.78 -14.14 2.87
C ASP A 58 -11.16 -13.62 1.58
N VAL A 59 -11.51 -12.41 1.16
CA VAL A 59 -10.90 -11.79 -0.03
C VAL A 59 -9.41 -11.56 0.21
N THR A 60 -9.02 -11.09 1.40
CA THR A 60 -7.60 -10.93 1.74
C THR A 60 -6.86 -12.27 1.65
N SER A 61 -7.42 -13.33 2.21
CA SER A 61 -6.81 -14.66 2.15
C SER A 61 -6.70 -15.16 0.71
N ASP A 62 -7.75 -14.95 -0.10
CA ASP A 62 -7.77 -15.34 -1.50
C ASP A 62 -6.69 -14.60 -2.30
N ILE A 63 -6.56 -13.29 -2.09
CA ILE A 63 -5.55 -12.49 -2.78
C ILE A 63 -4.14 -12.91 -2.37
N GLU A 64 -3.93 -13.17 -1.07
CA GLU A 64 -2.62 -13.67 -0.60
C GLU A 64 -2.26 -14.98 -1.28
N ARG A 65 -3.21 -15.92 -1.38
CA ARG A 65 -2.95 -17.19 -2.09
C ARG A 65 -2.70 -16.98 -3.58
N ALA A 66 -3.45 -16.08 -4.21
CA ALA A 66 -3.27 -15.79 -5.62
C ALA A 66 -1.90 -15.16 -5.89
N LEU A 67 -1.47 -14.24 -5.04
CA LEU A 67 -0.14 -13.63 -5.15
C LEU A 67 0.99 -14.65 -4.94
N ALA A 68 0.82 -15.56 -3.99
CA ALA A 68 1.80 -16.63 -3.75
C ALA A 68 1.96 -17.54 -4.97
N ALA A 69 0.90 -17.72 -5.74
CA ALA A 69 0.91 -18.56 -6.94
C ALA A 69 1.27 -17.79 -8.23
N TRP A 70 1.25 -16.47 -8.20
CA TRP A 70 1.42 -15.63 -9.40
C TRP A 70 2.89 -15.30 -9.67
N VAL A 71 3.75 -16.27 -9.60
CA VAL A 71 5.15 -16.10 -9.94
C VAL A 71 5.38 -16.77 -11.29
N PRO A 72 5.90 -16.05 -12.31
CA PRO A 72 6.12 -16.66 -13.61
C PRO A 72 7.16 -17.77 -13.52
N GLY A 73 7.00 -18.79 -14.36
CA GLY A 73 7.91 -19.93 -14.44
C GLY A 73 9.20 -19.56 -15.16
N VAL A 74 9.91 -18.56 -14.65
CA VAL A 74 11.18 -18.11 -15.21
C VAL A 74 12.31 -18.33 -14.23
N ARG A 75 13.52 -18.35 -14.72
CA ARG A 75 14.71 -18.46 -13.89
C ARG A 75 15.02 -17.10 -13.27
N PHE A 76 15.19 -17.09 -11.93
CA PHE A 76 15.65 -15.93 -11.21
C PHE A 76 17.10 -16.12 -10.78
N ASP A 77 17.95 -15.15 -11.05
CA ASP A 77 19.39 -15.23 -10.76
C ASP A 77 19.82 -14.52 -9.48
N HIS A 78 18.90 -13.78 -8.83
CA HIS A 78 19.21 -13.00 -7.63
C HIS A 78 19.65 -13.90 -6.46
N ALA A 79 20.81 -13.59 -5.89
CA ALA A 79 21.44 -14.43 -4.86
C ALA A 79 20.62 -14.56 -3.57
N GLU A 80 19.86 -13.51 -3.20
CA GLU A 80 19.03 -13.55 -1.99
C GLU A 80 17.77 -14.39 -2.16
N GLY A 81 17.39 -14.74 -3.39
CA GLY A 81 16.23 -15.57 -3.67
C GLY A 81 14.87 -14.88 -3.52
N ASN A 82 14.83 -13.56 -3.42
CA ASN A 82 13.58 -12.80 -3.27
C ASN A 82 13.14 -12.06 -4.54
N SER A 83 13.61 -12.47 -5.70
CA SER A 83 13.17 -11.90 -6.98
C SER A 83 11.67 -11.94 -7.20
N PRO A 84 10.94 -13.00 -6.79
CA PRO A 84 9.47 -12.97 -6.87
C PRO A 84 8.85 -11.77 -6.17
N ALA A 85 9.37 -11.39 -5.00
CA ALA A 85 8.88 -10.22 -4.27
C ALA A 85 9.16 -8.92 -5.04
N HIS A 86 10.36 -8.78 -5.62
CA HIS A 86 10.70 -7.63 -6.46
C HIS A 86 9.79 -7.56 -7.68
N PHE A 87 9.54 -8.69 -8.33
CA PHE A 87 8.65 -8.75 -9.48
C PHE A 87 7.23 -8.30 -9.12
N LEU A 88 6.67 -8.83 -8.06
CA LEU A 88 5.30 -8.49 -7.63
C LEU A 88 5.20 -7.02 -7.16
N SER A 89 6.24 -6.51 -6.51
CA SER A 89 6.30 -5.11 -6.10
C SER A 89 6.18 -4.18 -7.32
N GLU A 90 6.90 -4.49 -8.40
CA GLU A 90 6.83 -3.70 -9.62
C GLU A 90 5.50 -3.88 -10.36
N ALA A 91 4.96 -5.10 -10.36
CA ALA A 91 3.71 -5.41 -11.04
C ALA A 91 2.50 -4.73 -10.37
N ILE A 92 2.47 -4.70 -9.04
CA ILE A 92 1.37 -4.06 -8.29
C ILE A 92 1.59 -2.57 -8.18
N GLY A 93 2.83 -2.16 -7.87
CA GLY A 93 3.20 -0.77 -7.71
C GLY A 93 3.46 -0.37 -6.27
N VAL A 94 4.32 0.65 -6.11
CA VAL A 94 4.73 1.15 -4.80
C VAL A 94 4.05 2.47 -4.45
N SER A 95 3.08 2.90 -5.23
CA SER A 95 2.34 4.12 -4.96
C SER A 95 0.92 4.02 -5.50
N CYS A 96 0.01 4.72 -4.86
CA CYS A 96 -1.35 4.86 -5.35
C CYS A 96 -1.89 6.24 -4.97
N LEU A 97 -2.88 6.69 -5.71
CA LEU A 97 -3.59 7.94 -5.44
C LEU A 97 -4.94 7.62 -4.80
N VAL A 98 -5.28 8.37 -3.78
CA VAL A 98 -6.59 8.28 -3.11
C VAL A 98 -7.21 9.67 -3.15
N PRO A 99 -8.38 9.84 -3.76
CA PRO A 99 -9.03 11.16 -3.76
C PRO A 99 -9.36 11.63 -2.35
N LEU A 100 -9.33 12.95 -2.17
CA LEU A 100 -9.55 13.59 -0.88
C LEU A 100 -10.58 14.70 -1.05
N GLU A 101 -11.64 14.66 -0.23
CA GLU A 101 -12.65 15.72 -0.18
C GLU A 101 -13.04 16.00 1.27
N LYS A 102 -13.16 17.28 1.60
CA LYS A 102 -13.52 17.70 2.98
C LYS A 102 -12.62 17.09 4.04
N GLY A 103 -11.34 16.89 3.70
CA GLY A 103 -10.35 16.30 4.58
C GLY A 103 -10.45 14.79 4.75
N LYS A 104 -11.31 14.13 3.99
CA LYS A 104 -11.58 12.69 4.12
C LYS A 104 -11.24 11.94 2.85
N LEU A 105 -10.82 10.69 3.01
CA LEU A 105 -10.58 9.80 1.88
C LEU A 105 -11.89 9.53 1.14
N VAL A 106 -11.85 9.66 -0.19
CA VAL A 106 -12.98 9.33 -1.04
C VAL A 106 -12.77 7.91 -1.54
N LEU A 107 -13.31 6.96 -0.80
CA LEU A 107 -13.26 5.54 -1.14
C LEU A 107 -14.68 5.02 -1.32
N GLY A 108 -14.84 4.08 -2.24
CA GLY A 108 -16.08 3.33 -2.35
C GLY A 108 -16.35 2.56 -1.06
N ARG A 109 -17.60 2.16 -0.87
CA ARG A 109 -18.07 1.49 0.37
C ARG A 109 -17.22 0.27 0.74
N TRP A 110 -16.73 -0.47 -0.25
CA TRP A 110 -16.00 -1.71 -0.06
C TRP A 110 -14.48 -1.56 -0.18
N GLN A 111 -13.99 -0.35 -0.44
CA GLN A 111 -12.58 -0.09 -0.69
C GLN A 111 -11.82 0.26 0.57
N GLY A 112 -10.57 -0.16 0.62
CA GLY A 112 -9.59 0.28 1.59
C GLY A 112 -8.24 0.41 0.93
N VAL A 113 -7.29 0.97 1.66
CA VAL A 113 -5.89 1.08 1.23
C VAL A 113 -5.12 -0.06 1.87
N PHE A 114 -4.37 -0.79 1.06
CA PHE A 114 -3.62 -1.97 1.53
C PHE A 114 -2.14 -1.85 1.26
N LEU A 115 -1.35 -2.18 2.26
CA LEU A 115 0.06 -2.52 2.10
C LEU A 115 0.14 -4.00 1.80
N ILE A 116 0.85 -4.36 0.74
CA ILE A 116 1.10 -5.75 0.36
C ILE A 116 2.55 -6.06 0.72
N GLU A 117 2.76 -6.83 1.77
CA GLU A 117 4.07 -7.33 2.15
C GLU A 117 4.40 -8.55 1.32
N LEU A 118 5.56 -8.53 0.66
CA LEU A 118 5.97 -9.60 -0.25
C LEU A 118 7.23 -10.34 0.19
N ASP A 119 7.91 -9.87 1.24
CA ASP A 119 9.15 -10.47 1.74
C ASP A 119 9.35 -10.13 3.23
N GLY A 120 8.30 -10.34 4.01
CA GLY A 120 8.32 -10.07 5.44
C GLY A 120 8.73 -11.27 6.28
N PRO A 121 8.66 -11.11 7.59
CA PRO A 121 8.26 -9.89 8.31
C PRO A 121 9.36 -8.82 8.30
N ARG A 122 8.95 -7.56 8.14
CA ARG A 122 9.86 -6.41 8.14
C ARG A 122 9.19 -5.19 8.72
N GLU A 123 10.00 -4.20 9.09
CA GLU A 123 9.50 -2.84 9.31
C GLU A 123 9.31 -2.18 7.95
N ARG A 124 8.13 -1.60 7.73
CA ARG A 124 7.82 -0.88 6.50
C ARG A 124 7.49 0.56 6.82
N HIS A 125 7.86 1.43 5.91
CA HIS A 125 7.60 2.86 5.98
C HIS A 125 6.59 3.21 4.91
N VAL A 126 5.58 4.00 5.28
CA VAL A 126 4.55 4.48 4.34
C VAL A 126 4.59 6.00 4.36
N GLN A 127 4.75 6.59 3.19
CA GLN A 127 4.75 8.03 3.02
C GLN A 127 3.42 8.47 2.44
N VAL A 128 2.82 9.51 3.03
CA VAL A 128 1.56 10.07 2.56
C VAL A 128 1.80 11.54 2.25
N ARG A 129 1.58 11.93 1.00
CA ARG A 129 1.67 13.33 0.54
C ARG A 129 0.32 13.80 0.07
N ALA A 130 0.04 15.07 0.32
CA ALA A 130 -1.17 15.68 -0.20
C ALA A 130 -0.86 16.41 -1.50
N LEU A 131 -1.66 16.14 -2.52
CA LEU A 131 -1.65 16.84 -3.78
C LEU A 131 -2.90 17.73 -3.78
N LYS A 132 -2.69 19.01 -3.53
CA LYS A 132 -3.78 19.97 -3.34
C LYS A 132 -4.35 20.41 -4.69
N THR A 133 -5.67 20.40 -4.80
CA THR A 133 -6.31 20.99 -5.98
C THR A 133 -6.64 22.44 -5.73
N GLU A 134 -6.55 23.26 -6.77
CA GLU A 134 -6.97 24.65 -6.75
C GLU A 134 -8.45 24.78 -7.12
N ASN A 135 -9.14 25.58 -6.37
CA ASN A 135 -10.53 25.91 -6.67
C ASN A 135 -10.79 27.38 -6.43
#